data_143f7bc9819e58f3062800419df0e875
#
_entry.id   143f7bc9819e58f3062800419df0e875
#
_cell.length_a   1.000
_cell.length_b   1.000
_cell.length_c   1.000
_cell.angle_alpha   90.00
_cell.angle_beta   90.00
_cell.angle_gamma   90.00
#
_symmetry.space_group_name_H-M   'P 1'
#
loop_
_entity.id
_entity.type
_entity.pdbx_description
1 polymer ?
#
loop_
_entity_poly.entity_id
_entity_poly.type
_entity_poly.pdbx_seq_one_letter_code
_entity_poly.pdbx_strand_id
1 'polypeptide(L)'
;MTQVCPSAHWLNSHSEFSLTAHHFELPVNSQSPVAQLTMFIAVVCTVIMGLSRQMGNLVLNLVNLTLRWALQDPKGNLTACQSSILKQIPTTVESVLSKFNLEGKTTIFATCPECHCTYSPSFRPGSNTPSYPATCSNRPYPDAEICSAPLLEEVVVDGTKSPRPFKPFVVYDFHDYLASLLAQKDLEDAMDKSCDELIASIQKAEPPPDYVSDIFQGEFIRTFEGPTAGRLFVDRPGKEGRYLFAFNVDFFNSEGMTIRGASTSSGIIAAACLNLPLEIRYKPENMYLAGVIPGPKEPRLTELNHYMRPVVDQLSDSWERGVRFTRTANHPNGHDSRSAIANAVCDLPGARKLNQSANHSSHFFCSCCNCFHRSTYGRTDYERWCLQDRSLLRKNAEAWKNASTRKDRDDLFAAHGIRWSELWRLPYWDPPRMLVVDSMHCLLEGLVKFHFREVLKLTNADAESKPKIVNAFEYTFPAPTSTQRVTLARMSEVEMKQISQIQNLLVAPLSDNSAETHTSLVKALERRNKNPLVYVAESLGLSPDHQSSRQPSSFTKVHWARSLAAWVSNLFPDPPTYY
;
A
#
# COMPACT_ATOMS: atom_id res chain seq x y z
N MET A 1 10.24 31.69 -39.39
CA MET A 1 11.59 31.09 -39.19
C MET A 1 11.51 30.23 -37.97
N THR A 2 11.21 28.97 -38.15
CA THR A 2 11.08 27.93 -37.14
C THR A 2 12.48 27.50 -36.73
N GLN A 3 12.88 27.79 -35.51
CA GLN A 3 14.12 27.22 -34.93
C GLN A 3 13.89 25.72 -34.67
N VAL A 4 14.50 24.91 -35.50
CA VAL A 4 14.63 23.46 -35.35
C VAL A 4 15.55 23.21 -34.15
N CYS A 5 15.02 22.55 -33.13
CA CYS A 5 15.81 21.99 -32.04
C CYS A 5 16.84 21.00 -32.63
N PRO A 6 18.11 20.98 -32.17
CA PRO A 6 19.10 20.04 -32.69
C PRO A 6 18.68 18.61 -32.39
N SER A 7 18.74 17.84 -33.45
CA SER A 7 18.43 16.44 -33.62
C SER A 7 18.69 15.51 -32.44
N ALA A 8 17.67 14.74 -32.13
CA ALA A 8 17.55 13.57 -31.26
C ALA A 8 18.48 12.38 -31.62
N HIS A 9 19.71 12.61 -32.07
CA HIS A 9 20.63 11.53 -32.47
C HIS A 9 21.65 11.13 -31.38
N TRP A 10 21.61 11.76 -30.20
CA TRP A 10 22.52 11.44 -29.07
C TRP A 10 21.86 10.62 -27.94
N LEU A 11 20.61 10.20 -28.07
CA LEU A 11 19.82 9.59 -26.98
C LEU A 11 19.82 8.04 -26.97
N ASN A 12 20.61 7.38 -27.81
CA ASN A 12 20.45 5.94 -28.02
C ASN A 12 21.52 5.02 -27.41
N SER A 13 22.34 5.44 -26.43
CA SER A 13 23.29 4.50 -25.82
C SER A 13 23.83 4.81 -24.42
N HIS A 14 23.28 5.74 -23.65
CA HIS A 14 23.84 6.03 -22.31
C HIS A 14 22.79 5.80 -21.21
N SER A 15 23.16 4.90 -20.26
CA SER A 15 22.56 4.79 -18.95
C SER A 15 22.53 6.16 -18.25
N GLU A 16 21.50 6.43 -17.46
CA GLU A 16 21.44 7.60 -16.62
C GLU A 16 22.60 7.59 -15.62
N PHE A 17 23.24 8.75 -15.38
CA PHE A 17 24.35 8.85 -14.45
C PHE A 17 23.86 9.28 -13.07
N SER A 18 24.17 8.49 -12.04
CA SER A 18 23.97 8.86 -10.64
C SER A 18 25.31 9.19 -9.98
N LEU A 19 25.42 10.43 -9.49
CA LEU A 19 26.60 10.88 -8.75
C LEU A 19 26.54 10.36 -7.32
N THR A 20 27.53 9.56 -6.91
CA THR A 20 27.54 8.83 -5.63
C THR A 20 28.62 9.29 -4.67
N ALA A 21 29.47 10.23 -5.05
CA ALA A 21 30.58 10.69 -4.23
C ALA A 21 30.18 11.13 -2.81
N HIS A 22 29.00 11.73 -2.67
CA HIS A 22 28.46 12.21 -1.39
C HIS A 22 28.15 11.09 -0.39
N HIS A 23 28.02 9.83 -0.82
CA HIS A 23 27.87 8.67 0.09
C HIS A 23 29.21 8.20 0.66
N PHE A 24 30.33 8.58 0.03
CA PHE A 24 31.68 8.18 0.46
C PHE A 24 32.46 9.30 1.12
N GLU A 25 32.18 10.55 0.74
CA GLU A 25 32.88 11.75 1.19
C GLU A 25 31.91 12.64 1.96
N LEU A 26 31.77 12.33 3.27
CA LEU A 26 30.87 13.11 4.11
C LEU A 26 31.48 14.46 4.46
N PRO A 27 30.76 15.59 4.31
CA PRO A 27 31.24 16.91 4.67
C PRO A 27 31.72 17.05 6.13
N VAL A 28 31.19 16.22 7.03
CA VAL A 28 31.60 16.17 8.45
C VAL A 28 33.06 15.73 8.61
N ASN A 29 33.59 14.90 7.71
CA ASN A 29 34.96 14.37 7.81
C ASN A 29 36.05 15.46 7.70
N SER A 30 35.73 16.59 7.09
CA SER A 30 36.65 17.74 6.98
C SER A 30 36.65 18.63 8.22
N GLN A 31 35.79 18.37 9.21
CA GLN A 31 35.67 19.17 10.42
C GLN A 31 36.62 18.70 11.53
N SER A 32 36.92 19.57 12.49
CA SER A 32 37.71 19.19 13.67
C SER A 32 36.98 18.12 14.51
N PRO A 33 37.69 17.21 15.21
CA PRO A 33 37.07 16.17 16.03
C PRO A 33 36.09 16.71 17.08
N VAL A 34 36.35 17.88 17.65
CA VAL A 34 35.42 18.52 18.60
C VAL A 34 34.12 18.95 17.91
N ALA A 35 34.22 19.53 16.71
CA ALA A 35 33.03 19.89 15.93
C ALA A 35 32.27 18.64 15.47
N GLN A 36 32.95 17.60 15.03
CA GLN A 36 32.33 16.31 14.67
C GLN A 36 31.55 15.72 15.84
N LEU A 37 32.16 15.63 17.04
CA LEU A 37 31.50 15.08 18.22
C LEU A 37 30.27 15.92 18.63
N THR A 38 30.40 17.25 18.59
CA THR A 38 29.29 18.15 18.91
C THR A 38 28.10 17.96 17.97
N MET A 39 28.37 17.87 16.66
CA MET A 39 27.35 17.61 15.66
C MET A 39 26.76 16.21 15.81
N PHE A 40 27.57 15.20 16.14
CA PHE A 40 27.11 13.83 16.38
C PHE A 40 26.14 13.76 17.58
N ILE A 41 26.43 14.47 18.67
CA ILE A 41 25.50 14.58 19.81
C ILE A 41 24.14 15.12 19.34
N ALA A 42 24.11 16.16 18.53
CA ALA A 42 22.86 16.72 18.01
C ALA A 42 22.10 15.71 17.13
N VAL A 43 22.80 14.93 16.28
CA VAL A 43 22.20 13.84 15.48
C VAL A 43 21.61 12.78 16.39
N VAL A 44 22.34 12.27 17.38
CA VAL A 44 21.82 11.26 18.31
C VAL A 44 20.57 11.77 19.02
N CYS A 45 20.59 12.99 19.53
CA CYS A 45 19.45 13.57 20.23
C CYS A 45 18.21 13.70 19.33
N THR A 46 18.38 14.11 18.06
CA THR A 46 17.24 14.37 17.17
C THR A 46 16.79 13.13 16.42
N VAL A 47 17.69 12.33 15.88
CA VAL A 47 17.36 11.18 15.03
C VAL A 47 17.06 9.93 15.84
N ILE A 48 17.89 9.64 16.86
CA ILE A 48 17.75 8.41 17.65
C ILE A 48 16.81 8.61 18.85
N MET A 49 16.96 9.73 19.58
CA MET A 49 16.14 9.99 20.78
C MET A 49 14.82 10.72 20.45
N GLY A 50 14.59 11.12 19.21
CA GLY A 50 13.34 11.72 18.75
C GLY A 50 13.07 13.14 19.26
N LEU A 51 14.08 13.91 19.64
CA LEU A 51 13.89 15.31 20.03
C LEU A 51 13.41 16.15 18.85
N SER A 52 12.52 17.10 19.11
CA SER A 52 12.09 18.05 18.08
C SER A 52 13.28 18.86 17.55
N ARG A 53 13.20 19.37 16.32
CA ARG A 53 14.26 20.24 15.74
C ARG A 53 14.58 21.44 16.62
N GLN A 54 13.58 22.05 17.27
CA GLN A 54 13.80 23.16 18.19
C GLN A 54 14.62 22.75 19.42
N MET A 55 14.32 21.60 20.01
CA MET A 55 15.08 21.06 21.14
C MET A 55 16.49 20.64 20.71
N GLY A 56 16.65 20.05 19.53
CA GLY A 56 17.96 19.74 18.97
C GLY A 56 18.82 20.98 18.75
N ASN A 57 18.24 22.07 18.21
CA ASN A 57 18.92 23.36 18.09
C ASN A 57 19.34 23.93 19.47
N LEU A 58 18.49 23.80 20.48
CA LEU A 58 18.82 24.21 21.84
C LEU A 58 20.01 23.42 22.38
N VAL A 59 20.01 22.09 22.26
CA VAL A 59 21.13 21.23 22.70
C VAL A 59 22.41 21.63 21.98
N LEU A 60 22.38 21.78 20.66
CA LEU A 60 23.52 22.17 19.84
C LEU A 60 24.11 23.51 20.29
N ASN A 61 23.26 24.50 20.53
CA ASN A 61 23.68 25.83 20.98
C ASN A 61 24.23 25.81 22.41
N LEU A 62 23.64 25.01 23.33
CA LEU A 62 24.15 24.86 24.69
C LEU A 62 25.54 24.21 24.70
N VAL A 63 25.74 23.14 23.91
CA VAL A 63 27.06 22.51 23.79
C VAL A 63 28.08 23.49 23.21
N ASN A 64 27.71 24.26 22.18
CA ASN A 64 28.59 25.29 21.60
C ASN A 64 28.96 26.36 22.64
N LEU A 65 27.98 26.82 23.42
CA LEU A 65 28.22 27.80 24.48
C LEU A 65 29.14 27.24 25.58
N THR A 66 28.92 25.99 26.01
CA THR A 66 29.77 25.30 27.00
C THR A 66 31.20 25.18 26.49
N LEU A 67 31.38 24.77 25.24
CA LEU A 67 32.71 24.68 24.60
C LEU A 67 33.38 26.06 24.52
N ARG A 68 32.62 27.12 24.22
CA ARG A 68 33.12 28.49 24.18
C ARG A 68 33.67 28.89 25.54
N TRP A 69 32.91 28.68 26.61
CA TRP A 69 33.36 29.00 27.98
C TRP A 69 34.54 28.15 28.43
N ALA A 70 34.56 26.85 28.11
CA ALA A 70 35.66 25.96 28.46
C ALA A 70 36.98 26.28 27.72
N LEU A 71 36.88 26.86 26.52
CA LEU A 71 38.06 27.18 25.70
C LEU A 71 38.56 28.61 25.87
N GLN A 72 37.81 29.51 26.53
CA GLN A 72 38.22 30.88 26.80
C GLN A 72 39.31 30.94 27.87
N ASP A 73 40.24 31.87 27.69
CA ASP A 73 41.18 32.23 28.71
C ASP A 73 40.48 32.98 29.89
N PRO A 74 41.14 33.22 31.04
CA PRO A 74 40.56 33.98 32.14
C PRO A 74 40.10 35.41 31.79
N LYS A 75 40.53 35.96 30.63
CA LYS A 75 40.15 37.26 30.13
C LYS A 75 39.01 37.19 29.10
N GLY A 76 38.48 35.98 28.85
CA GLY A 76 37.38 35.77 27.90
C GLY A 76 37.81 35.68 26.44
N ASN A 77 39.11 35.58 26.13
CA ASN A 77 39.60 35.49 24.77
C ASN A 77 39.71 34.06 24.25
N LEU A 78 39.55 33.90 22.95
CA LEU A 78 39.78 32.64 22.21
C LEU A 78 40.99 32.79 21.28
N THR A 79 41.81 31.78 21.17
CA THR A 79 42.84 31.70 20.14
C THR A 79 42.18 31.58 18.75
N ALA A 80 42.93 31.91 17.69
CA ALA A 80 42.45 31.77 16.32
C ALA A 80 42.01 30.33 15.99
N CYS A 81 42.73 29.32 16.51
CA CYS A 81 42.41 27.91 16.34
C CYS A 81 41.08 27.55 17.03
N GLN A 82 40.89 27.93 18.30
CA GLN A 82 39.67 27.69 19.06
C GLN A 82 38.45 28.38 18.43
N SER A 83 38.62 29.61 17.96
CA SER A 83 37.56 30.34 17.25
C SER A 83 37.20 29.66 15.93
N SER A 84 38.19 29.10 15.20
CA SER A 84 37.94 28.33 13.98
C SER A 84 37.15 27.05 14.25
N ILE A 85 37.47 26.32 15.32
CA ILE A 85 36.74 25.12 15.74
C ILE A 85 35.26 25.44 16.05
N LEU A 86 35.00 26.48 16.84
CA LEU A 86 33.63 26.86 17.20
C LEU A 86 32.80 27.31 15.98
N LYS A 87 33.44 27.94 14.98
CA LYS A 87 32.77 28.34 13.72
C LYS A 87 32.38 27.15 12.84
N GLN A 88 33.01 25.98 13.03
CA GLN A 88 32.67 24.77 12.30
C GLN A 88 31.37 24.12 12.81
N ILE A 89 30.93 24.47 14.02
CA ILE A 89 29.70 23.92 14.62
C ILE A 89 28.51 24.75 14.09
N PRO A 90 27.58 24.14 13.33
CA PRO A 90 26.40 24.82 12.85
C PRO A 90 25.48 25.28 14.00
N THR A 91 24.62 26.23 13.75
CA THR A 91 23.63 26.71 14.73
C THR A 91 22.30 25.96 14.64
N THR A 92 22.09 25.17 13.60
CA THR A 92 20.85 24.43 13.36
C THR A 92 21.11 22.95 13.11
N VAL A 93 20.20 22.11 13.59
CA VAL A 93 20.21 20.66 13.36
C VAL A 93 20.12 20.35 11.84
N GLU A 94 19.35 21.10 11.08
CA GLU A 94 19.23 20.93 9.64
C GLU A 94 20.60 21.01 8.94
N SER A 95 21.41 22.04 9.30
CA SER A 95 22.79 22.14 8.79
C SER A 95 23.70 21.00 9.27
N VAL A 96 23.44 20.46 10.48
CA VAL A 96 24.16 19.27 10.98
C VAL A 96 23.80 18.03 10.18
N LEU A 97 22.50 17.77 9.96
CA LEU A 97 22.04 16.60 9.19
C LEU A 97 22.61 16.61 7.77
N SER A 98 22.66 17.80 7.13
CA SER A 98 23.28 17.96 5.81
C SER A 98 24.78 17.62 5.81
N LYS A 99 25.54 17.95 6.90
CA LYS A 99 26.96 17.59 6.99
C LYS A 99 27.22 16.09 7.16
N PHE A 100 26.27 15.36 7.73
CA PHE A 100 26.31 13.91 7.81
C PHE A 100 25.67 13.22 6.60
N ASN A 101 25.16 13.99 5.63
CA ASN A 101 24.43 13.47 4.46
C ASN A 101 23.27 12.53 4.84
N LEU A 102 22.54 12.87 5.91
CA LEU A 102 21.39 12.10 6.38
C LEU A 102 20.09 12.50 5.69
N GLU A 103 20.11 13.53 4.86
CA GLU A 103 19.00 13.94 4.02
C GLU A 103 19.25 13.44 2.60
N GLY A 104 18.48 12.42 2.15
CA GLY A 104 18.57 11.93 0.79
C GLY A 104 18.09 12.97 -0.23
N LYS A 105 18.41 12.78 -1.50
CA LYS A 105 17.94 13.65 -2.57
C LYS A 105 16.43 13.57 -2.71
N THR A 106 15.76 14.68 -2.47
CA THR A 106 14.29 14.74 -2.55
C THR A 106 13.85 15.79 -3.57
N THR A 107 12.72 15.50 -4.21
CA THR A 107 12.02 16.44 -5.09
C THR A 107 10.65 16.74 -4.48
N ILE A 108 10.33 18.03 -4.30
CA ILE A 108 9.04 18.45 -3.81
C ILE A 108 8.12 18.72 -5.01
N PHE A 109 7.02 18.01 -5.09
CA PHE A 109 5.96 18.23 -6.07
C PHE A 109 4.85 19.09 -5.47
N ALA A 110 4.29 20.02 -6.24
CA ALA A 110 3.06 20.70 -5.87
C ALA A 110 1.87 19.78 -6.20
N THR A 111 1.04 19.49 -5.21
CA THR A 111 -0.15 18.63 -5.37
C THR A 111 -1.41 19.47 -5.34
N CYS A 112 -2.32 19.22 -6.26
CA CYS A 112 -3.63 19.85 -6.27
C CYS A 112 -4.46 19.39 -5.06
N PRO A 113 -5.03 20.29 -4.26
CA PRO A 113 -5.85 19.91 -3.10
C PRO A 113 -7.16 19.23 -3.48
N GLU A 114 -7.67 19.45 -4.71
CA GLU A 114 -8.96 18.91 -5.17
C GLU A 114 -8.83 17.59 -5.92
N CYS A 115 -7.93 17.49 -6.92
CA CYS A 115 -7.83 16.31 -7.78
C CYS A 115 -6.52 15.53 -7.60
N HIS A 116 -5.69 15.91 -6.62
CA HIS A 116 -4.41 15.27 -6.29
C HIS A 116 -3.36 15.23 -7.42
N CYS A 117 -3.58 15.91 -8.55
CA CYS A 117 -2.59 15.96 -9.63
C CYS A 117 -1.30 16.60 -9.14
N THR A 118 -0.17 15.97 -9.41
CA THR A 118 1.17 16.40 -8.99
C THR A 118 1.88 17.16 -10.11
N TYR A 119 2.62 18.20 -9.74
CA TYR A 119 3.39 19.08 -10.62
C TYR A 119 4.84 19.12 -10.15
N SER A 120 5.77 18.76 -11.04
CA SER A 120 7.20 18.84 -10.76
C SER A 120 7.67 20.31 -10.63
N PRO A 121 8.72 20.56 -9.84
CA PRO A 121 9.35 21.86 -9.81
C PRO A 121 10.00 22.19 -11.16
N SER A 122 9.95 23.45 -11.55
CA SER A 122 10.76 24.02 -12.62
C SER A 122 11.74 25.04 -12.05
N PHE A 123 12.95 25.12 -12.62
CA PHE A 123 13.98 26.02 -12.15
C PHE A 123 14.32 27.02 -13.25
N ARG A 124 14.44 28.29 -12.88
CA ARG A 124 14.95 29.31 -13.81
C ARG A 124 16.47 29.16 -13.95
N PRO A 125 17.05 29.44 -15.13
CA PRO A 125 18.50 29.43 -15.29
C PRO A 125 19.19 30.29 -14.24
N GLY A 126 20.15 29.72 -13.50
CA GLY A 126 20.89 30.41 -12.44
C GLY A 126 20.16 30.56 -11.10
N SER A 127 18.99 29.94 -10.92
CA SER A 127 18.27 29.94 -9.64
C SER A 127 18.02 28.51 -9.18
N ASN A 128 18.28 28.25 -7.90
CA ASN A 128 17.91 27.01 -7.21
C ASN A 128 16.51 27.05 -6.58
N THR A 129 15.78 28.15 -6.78
CA THR A 129 14.42 28.30 -6.22
C THR A 129 13.41 27.59 -7.13
N PRO A 130 12.69 26.58 -6.63
CA PRO A 130 11.69 25.89 -7.42
C PRO A 130 10.49 26.79 -7.71
N SER A 131 9.92 26.68 -8.91
CA SER A 131 8.70 27.34 -9.31
C SER A 131 7.68 26.31 -9.80
N TYR A 132 6.39 26.60 -9.56
CA TYR A 132 5.28 25.72 -9.91
C TYR A 132 4.18 26.51 -10.62
N PRO A 133 3.27 25.86 -11.37
CA PRO A 133 2.07 26.49 -11.89
C PRO A 133 1.22 27.09 -10.75
N ALA A 134 0.58 28.22 -11.00
CA ALA A 134 -0.30 28.83 -10.00
C ALA A 134 -1.60 28.03 -9.80
N THR A 135 -2.10 27.41 -10.86
CA THR A 135 -3.38 26.67 -10.87
C THR A 135 -3.23 25.29 -11.51
N CYS A 136 -4.10 24.37 -11.13
CA CYS A 136 -4.15 23.01 -11.64
C CYS A 136 -4.70 22.98 -13.08
N SER A 137 -3.96 22.38 -14.00
CA SER A 137 -4.34 22.20 -15.41
C SER A 137 -4.88 20.79 -15.72
N ASN A 138 -5.07 19.95 -14.70
CA ASN A 138 -5.49 18.57 -14.87
C ASN A 138 -6.93 18.46 -15.38
N ARG A 139 -7.15 17.48 -16.27
CA ARG A 139 -8.47 17.00 -16.69
C ARG A 139 -8.54 15.51 -16.37
N PRO A 140 -9.54 15.02 -15.64
CA PRO A 140 -9.64 13.60 -15.29
C PRO A 140 -9.88 12.70 -16.52
N TYR A 141 -10.47 13.23 -17.59
CA TYR A 141 -10.64 12.62 -18.93
C TYR A 141 -10.67 13.72 -19.99
N PRO A 142 -10.45 13.42 -21.29
CA PRO A 142 -10.28 14.43 -22.34
C PRO A 142 -11.38 15.49 -22.41
N ASP A 143 -12.64 15.10 -22.29
CA ASP A 143 -13.80 16.00 -22.38
C ASP A 143 -14.19 16.66 -21.04
N ALA A 144 -13.43 16.39 -19.96
CA ALA A 144 -13.69 17.02 -18.69
C ALA A 144 -13.23 18.49 -18.64
N GLU A 145 -13.85 19.27 -17.78
CA GLU A 145 -13.37 20.61 -17.46
C GLU A 145 -12.01 20.56 -16.76
N ILE A 146 -11.23 21.63 -16.92
CA ILE A 146 -9.95 21.81 -16.21
C ILE A 146 -10.25 22.05 -14.73
N CYS A 147 -9.50 21.41 -13.85
CA CYS A 147 -9.68 21.52 -12.40
C CYS A 147 -9.54 22.96 -11.89
N SER A 148 -8.55 23.72 -12.39
CA SER A 148 -8.30 25.15 -12.09
C SER A 148 -8.10 25.49 -10.60
N ALA A 149 -8.00 24.52 -9.70
CA ALA A 149 -7.76 24.79 -8.28
C ALA A 149 -6.38 25.42 -8.04
N PRO A 150 -6.22 26.34 -7.04
CA PRO A 150 -4.94 26.94 -6.71
C PRO A 150 -3.97 25.87 -6.17
N LEU A 151 -2.69 25.96 -6.59
CA LEU A 151 -1.63 25.06 -6.19
C LEU A 151 -0.69 25.67 -5.15
N LEU A 152 -0.67 27.00 -5.02
CA LEU A 152 0.27 27.75 -4.21
C LEU A 152 -0.45 28.59 -3.16
N GLU A 153 0.20 28.72 -2.02
CA GLU A 153 -0.14 29.68 -0.96
C GLU A 153 1.02 30.66 -0.75
N GLU A 154 0.73 31.87 -0.28
CA GLU A 154 1.74 32.83 0.12
C GLU A 154 2.16 32.61 1.57
N VAL A 155 3.42 32.27 1.78
CA VAL A 155 4.00 32.12 3.12
C VAL A 155 5.00 33.26 3.34
N VAL A 156 4.93 33.90 4.51
CA VAL A 156 5.91 34.94 4.89
C VAL A 156 7.08 34.26 5.61
N VAL A 157 8.26 34.33 5.01
CA VAL A 157 9.50 33.84 5.59
C VAL A 157 10.45 35.03 5.69
N ASP A 158 10.92 35.32 6.88
CA ASP A 158 11.83 36.45 7.17
C ASP A 158 11.33 37.81 6.59
N GLY A 159 10.03 38.04 6.68
CA GLY A 159 9.39 39.24 6.17
C GLY A 159 9.16 39.30 4.65
N THR A 160 9.61 38.28 3.91
CA THR A 160 9.44 38.19 2.46
C THR A 160 8.33 37.18 2.13
N LYS A 161 7.37 37.59 1.29
CA LYS A 161 6.34 36.68 0.76
C LYS A 161 6.95 35.77 -0.29
N SER A 162 6.78 34.47 -0.09
CA SER A 162 7.23 33.43 -1.04
C SER A 162 6.09 32.48 -1.34
N PRO A 163 5.80 32.19 -2.63
CA PRO A 163 4.82 31.18 -2.99
C PRO A 163 5.36 29.79 -2.68
N ARG A 164 4.57 28.98 -1.97
CA ARG A 164 4.88 27.57 -1.68
C ARG A 164 3.73 26.67 -2.10
N PRO A 165 4.00 25.40 -2.43
CA PRO A 165 2.93 24.44 -2.66
C PRO A 165 1.98 24.36 -1.46
N PHE A 166 0.69 24.54 -1.70
CA PHE A 166 -0.36 24.37 -0.68
C PHE A 166 -0.36 22.95 -0.09
N LYS A 167 -0.12 21.96 -0.95
CA LYS A 167 -0.05 20.54 -0.59
C LYS A 167 1.23 19.94 -1.17
N PRO A 168 2.35 19.96 -0.45
CA PRO A 168 3.61 19.39 -0.93
C PRO A 168 3.59 17.88 -0.88
N PHE A 169 4.09 17.23 -1.94
CA PHE A 169 4.41 15.81 -1.98
C PHE A 169 5.92 15.66 -2.17
N VAL A 170 6.59 15.13 -1.17
CA VAL A 170 8.05 14.93 -1.19
C VAL A 170 8.34 13.53 -1.70
N VAL A 171 9.13 13.45 -2.78
CA VAL A 171 9.58 12.20 -3.37
C VAL A 171 11.08 12.06 -3.15
N TYR A 172 11.50 10.95 -2.55
CA TYR A 172 12.89 10.58 -2.41
C TYR A 172 13.38 9.94 -3.72
N ASP A 173 14.56 10.34 -4.18
CA ASP A 173 15.18 9.81 -5.40
C ASP A 173 15.55 8.34 -5.22
N PHE A 174 15.01 7.47 -6.09
CA PHE A 174 15.23 6.03 -6.02
C PHE A 174 16.69 5.65 -6.28
N HIS A 175 17.34 6.35 -7.20
CA HIS A 175 18.73 6.06 -7.54
C HIS A 175 19.69 6.51 -6.44
N ASP A 176 19.38 7.61 -5.74
CA ASP A 176 20.14 8.05 -4.57
C ASP A 176 20.00 7.09 -3.38
N TYR A 177 18.77 6.59 -3.14
CA TYR A 177 18.56 5.51 -2.17
C TYR A 177 19.37 4.25 -2.53
N LEU A 178 19.29 3.77 -3.78
CA LEU A 178 20.03 2.60 -4.20
C LEU A 178 21.55 2.82 -4.08
N ALA A 179 22.03 4.02 -4.41
CA ALA A 179 23.42 4.41 -4.22
C ALA A 179 23.86 4.30 -2.75
N SER A 180 23.00 4.66 -1.80
CA SER A 180 23.30 4.55 -0.37
C SER A 180 23.49 3.11 0.10
N LEU A 181 22.73 2.15 -0.46
CA LEU A 181 22.93 0.72 -0.21
C LEU A 181 24.25 0.22 -0.85
N LEU A 182 24.48 0.59 -2.11
CA LEU A 182 25.69 0.20 -2.87
C LEU A 182 26.97 0.87 -2.37
N ALA A 183 26.87 1.89 -1.53
CA ALA A 183 28.02 2.48 -0.84
C ALA A 183 28.50 1.62 0.35
N GLN A 184 27.74 0.63 0.77
CA GLN A 184 28.04 -0.26 1.88
C GLN A 184 28.43 -1.63 1.34
N LYS A 185 29.72 -2.00 1.56
CA LYS A 185 30.29 -3.21 0.96
C LYS A 185 29.51 -4.49 1.29
N ASP A 186 29.11 -4.67 2.54
CA ASP A 186 28.43 -5.88 2.98
C ASP A 186 27.01 -6.01 2.35
N LEU A 187 26.34 -4.87 2.10
CA LEU A 187 25.04 -4.84 1.43
C LEU A 187 25.20 -5.10 -0.08
N GLU A 188 26.16 -4.46 -0.74
CA GLU A 188 26.43 -4.69 -2.16
C GLU A 188 26.80 -6.16 -2.43
N ASP A 189 27.70 -6.73 -1.62
CA ASP A 189 28.09 -8.14 -1.72
C ASP A 189 26.86 -9.07 -1.55
N ALA A 190 26.01 -8.81 -0.57
CA ALA A 190 24.81 -9.62 -0.31
C ALA A 190 23.80 -9.51 -1.45
N MET A 191 23.57 -8.29 -1.97
CA MET A 191 22.63 -8.04 -3.06
C MET A 191 23.05 -8.74 -4.36
N ASP A 192 24.33 -8.71 -4.69
CA ASP A 192 24.88 -9.35 -5.87
C ASP A 192 24.85 -10.88 -5.75
N LYS A 193 25.20 -11.39 -4.57
CA LYS A 193 25.24 -12.82 -4.27
C LYS A 193 23.90 -13.50 -4.53
N SER A 194 22.77 -12.87 -4.18
CA SER A 194 21.42 -13.43 -4.38
C SER A 194 21.15 -13.80 -5.84
N CYS A 195 21.56 -12.96 -6.78
CA CYS A 195 21.44 -13.24 -8.21
C CYS A 195 22.41 -14.32 -8.68
N ASP A 196 23.68 -14.25 -8.23
CA ASP A 196 24.73 -15.18 -8.64
C ASP A 196 24.42 -16.61 -8.18
N GLU A 197 23.90 -16.79 -6.96
CA GLU A 197 23.47 -18.09 -6.43
C GLU A 197 22.27 -18.66 -7.20
N LEU A 198 21.28 -17.82 -7.52
CA LEU A 198 20.13 -18.25 -8.29
C LEU A 198 20.52 -18.68 -9.71
N ILE A 199 21.34 -17.90 -10.41
CA ILE A 199 21.82 -18.25 -11.75
C ILE A 199 22.62 -19.55 -11.71
N ALA A 200 23.50 -19.74 -10.73
CA ALA A 200 24.25 -20.98 -10.56
C ALA A 200 23.34 -22.20 -10.36
N SER A 201 22.28 -22.07 -9.58
CA SER A 201 21.24 -23.13 -9.38
C SER A 201 20.51 -23.45 -10.69
N ILE A 202 20.10 -22.42 -11.45
CA ILE A 202 19.41 -22.61 -12.74
C ILE A 202 20.33 -23.29 -13.76
N GLN A 203 21.61 -22.89 -13.86
CA GLN A 203 22.58 -23.49 -14.78
C GLN A 203 22.88 -24.96 -14.46
N LYS A 204 22.81 -25.35 -13.20
CA LYS A 204 22.92 -26.76 -12.78
C LYS A 204 21.64 -27.55 -12.97
N ALA A 205 20.56 -26.95 -13.48
CA ALA A 205 19.24 -27.53 -13.59
C ALA A 205 18.68 -28.05 -12.24
N GLU A 206 19.08 -27.40 -11.14
CA GLU A 206 18.55 -27.73 -9.82
C GLU A 206 17.04 -27.38 -9.76
N PRO A 207 16.17 -28.31 -9.35
CA PRO A 207 14.75 -28.00 -9.18
C PRO A 207 14.56 -26.97 -8.05
N PRO A 208 13.45 -26.22 -8.05
CA PRO A 208 13.07 -25.43 -6.88
C PRO A 208 13.04 -26.33 -5.63
N PRO A 209 13.46 -25.81 -4.46
CA PRO A 209 13.42 -26.60 -3.23
C PRO A 209 11.97 -26.89 -2.81
N ASP A 210 11.72 -28.04 -2.19
CA ASP A 210 10.39 -28.39 -1.66
C ASP A 210 9.91 -27.39 -0.59
N TYR A 211 10.84 -26.82 0.14
CA TYR A 211 10.58 -25.76 1.13
C TYR A 211 11.24 -24.44 0.68
N VAL A 212 10.40 -23.45 0.36
CA VAL A 212 10.84 -22.12 -0.06
C VAL A 212 11.05 -21.24 1.17
N SER A 213 12.28 -20.83 1.42
CA SER A 213 12.66 -19.96 2.53
C SER A 213 12.92 -18.51 2.12
N ASP A 214 13.16 -18.27 0.83
CA ASP A 214 13.34 -16.93 0.27
C ASP A 214 12.66 -16.81 -1.10
N ILE A 215 12.24 -15.60 -1.47
CA ILE A 215 11.57 -15.32 -2.74
C ILE A 215 12.42 -15.68 -3.97
N PHE A 216 13.75 -15.63 -3.87
CA PHE A 216 14.65 -16.04 -4.95
C PHE A 216 14.59 -17.52 -5.27
N GLN A 217 14.06 -18.35 -4.38
CA GLN A 217 13.82 -19.77 -4.60
C GLN A 217 12.48 -20.03 -5.33
N GLY A 218 11.60 -19.01 -5.38
CA GLY A 218 10.28 -19.11 -6.00
C GLY A 218 10.34 -19.14 -7.52
N GLU A 219 9.40 -19.86 -8.14
CA GLU A 219 9.32 -20.03 -9.61
C GLU A 219 9.23 -18.69 -10.35
N PHE A 220 8.52 -17.70 -9.79
CA PHE A 220 8.36 -16.41 -10.44
C PHE A 220 9.71 -15.73 -10.71
N ILE A 221 10.59 -15.63 -9.72
CA ILE A 221 11.92 -15.00 -9.89
C ILE A 221 12.81 -15.85 -10.79
N ARG A 222 12.73 -17.17 -10.71
CA ARG A 222 13.48 -18.11 -11.56
C ARG A 222 13.13 -18.01 -13.04
N THR A 223 11.96 -17.48 -13.37
CA THR A 223 11.44 -17.33 -14.75
C THR A 223 11.24 -15.89 -15.17
N PHE A 224 11.55 -14.92 -14.29
CA PHE A 224 11.32 -13.50 -14.57
C PHE A 224 12.30 -12.99 -15.63
N GLU A 225 11.76 -12.65 -16.80
CA GLU A 225 12.53 -12.14 -17.92
C GLU A 225 13.03 -10.71 -17.67
N GLY A 226 14.25 -10.44 -18.08
CA GLY A 226 14.86 -9.12 -18.04
C GLY A 226 14.49 -8.25 -19.26
N PRO A 227 15.04 -7.03 -19.35
CA PRO A 227 14.80 -6.14 -20.48
C PRO A 227 15.35 -6.66 -21.81
N THR A 228 16.29 -7.60 -21.77
CA THR A 228 16.81 -8.29 -22.96
C THR A 228 16.00 -9.58 -23.18
N ALA A 229 15.33 -9.68 -24.32
CA ALA A 229 14.49 -10.84 -24.65
C ALA A 229 15.29 -12.17 -24.52
N GLY A 230 14.65 -13.15 -23.89
CA GLY A 230 15.22 -14.48 -23.67
C GLY A 230 16.30 -14.55 -22.57
N ARG A 231 16.53 -13.46 -21.83
CA ARG A 231 17.43 -13.46 -20.66
C ARG A 231 16.63 -13.21 -19.39
N LEU A 232 16.99 -13.96 -18.36
CA LEU A 232 16.43 -13.74 -17.03
C LEU A 232 16.89 -12.41 -16.46
N PHE A 233 16.05 -11.77 -15.67
CA PHE A 233 16.42 -10.50 -15.01
C PHE A 233 17.66 -10.68 -14.12
N VAL A 234 17.75 -11.79 -13.41
CA VAL A 234 18.85 -12.12 -12.49
C VAL A 234 20.17 -12.48 -13.21
N ASP A 235 20.15 -12.67 -14.53
CA ASP A 235 21.38 -12.83 -15.33
C ASP A 235 22.10 -11.48 -15.41
N ARG A 236 23.33 -11.42 -14.90
CA ARG A 236 24.13 -10.21 -14.70
C ARG A 236 25.22 -10.09 -15.78
N PRO A 237 24.89 -9.63 -16.99
CA PRO A 237 25.90 -9.49 -18.04
C PRO A 237 26.99 -8.48 -17.62
N GLY A 238 28.26 -8.88 -17.73
CA GLY A 238 29.37 -8.01 -17.34
C GLY A 238 29.39 -7.64 -15.84
N LYS A 239 28.75 -8.42 -14.99
CA LYS A 239 28.52 -8.16 -13.56
C LYS A 239 27.63 -6.92 -13.28
N GLU A 240 26.76 -6.54 -14.21
CA GLU A 240 25.76 -5.48 -13.98
C GLU A 240 24.92 -5.79 -12.74
N GLY A 241 24.66 -4.80 -11.89
CA GLY A 241 23.78 -4.95 -10.74
C GLY A 241 22.33 -5.24 -11.18
N ARG A 242 21.68 -6.20 -10.54
CA ARG A 242 20.29 -6.60 -10.82
C ARG A 242 19.51 -6.67 -9.52
N TYR A 243 18.66 -5.67 -9.28
CA TYR A 243 18.00 -5.49 -7.98
C TYR A 243 16.50 -5.52 -8.10
N LEU A 244 15.88 -6.42 -7.32
CA LEU A 244 14.44 -6.65 -7.28
C LEU A 244 13.85 -6.02 -6.01
N PHE A 245 12.66 -5.45 -6.15
CA PHE A 245 12.00 -4.76 -5.06
C PHE A 245 10.59 -5.29 -4.83
N ALA A 246 10.22 -5.45 -3.55
CA ALA A 246 8.83 -5.57 -3.12
C ALA A 246 8.27 -4.17 -2.89
N PHE A 247 7.16 -3.84 -3.54
CA PHE A 247 6.55 -2.53 -3.51
C PHE A 247 5.34 -2.52 -2.57
N ASN A 248 5.13 -1.42 -1.87
CA ASN A 248 4.00 -1.25 -0.95
C ASN A 248 3.41 0.16 -1.07
N VAL A 249 2.09 0.24 -0.99
CA VAL A 249 1.34 1.49 -0.77
C VAL A 249 0.34 1.22 0.34
N ASP A 250 0.42 2.00 1.40
CA ASP A 250 -0.45 1.86 2.56
C ASP A 250 -0.96 3.23 3.03
N PHE A 251 -2.16 3.25 3.63
CA PHE A 251 -2.80 4.43 4.15
C PHE A 251 -3.11 4.26 5.63
N PHE A 252 -2.79 5.27 6.41
CA PHE A 252 -2.98 5.24 7.86
C PHE A 252 -3.54 6.57 8.38
N ASN A 253 -4.22 6.51 9.51
CA ASN A 253 -4.68 7.69 10.21
C ASN A 253 -3.57 8.21 11.14
N SER A 254 -2.97 9.34 10.78
CA SER A 254 -1.87 9.95 11.52
C SER A 254 -2.26 10.48 12.91
N GLU A 255 -3.55 10.74 13.15
CA GLU A 255 -4.06 11.24 14.44
C GLU A 255 -4.60 10.13 15.34
N GLY A 256 -4.49 8.87 14.91
CA GLY A 256 -4.99 7.70 15.64
C GLY A 256 -6.51 7.55 15.58
N MET A 257 -6.99 6.37 16.00
CA MET A 257 -8.42 6.04 16.01
C MET A 257 -9.06 6.54 17.32
N THR A 258 -9.25 7.84 17.48
CA THR A 258 -10.07 8.36 18.58
C THR A 258 -11.54 8.42 18.12
N ILE A 259 -12.48 8.03 19.02
CA ILE A 259 -13.92 7.96 18.73
C ILE A 259 -14.50 9.32 18.27
N ARG A 260 -13.80 10.43 18.50
CA ARG A 260 -14.21 11.81 18.17
C ARG A 260 -13.15 12.60 17.41
N GLY A 261 -12.04 11.97 17.01
CA GLY A 261 -10.97 12.64 16.24
C GLY A 261 -11.36 12.83 14.78
N ALA A 262 -10.79 13.85 14.15
CA ALA A 262 -10.89 14.02 12.71
C ALA A 262 -10.26 12.80 12.01
N SER A 263 -10.93 12.28 10.98
CA SER A 263 -10.36 11.23 10.14
C SER A 263 -9.36 11.87 9.18
N THR A 264 -8.08 11.85 9.56
CA THR A 264 -6.97 12.31 8.70
C THR A 264 -6.22 11.12 8.17
N SER A 265 -6.26 10.91 6.86
CA SER A 265 -5.53 9.83 6.21
C SER A 265 -4.30 10.37 5.50
N SER A 266 -3.16 9.77 5.81
CA SER A 266 -1.90 9.95 5.06
C SER A 266 -1.51 8.61 4.46
N GLY A 267 -0.78 8.61 3.35
CA GLY A 267 -0.31 7.38 2.74
C GLY A 267 1.21 7.34 2.64
N ILE A 268 1.76 6.16 2.55
CA ILE A 268 3.17 5.92 2.26
C ILE A 268 3.31 5.13 0.97
N ILE A 269 4.37 5.44 0.22
CA ILE A 269 4.84 4.64 -0.91
C ILE A 269 6.24 4.16 -0.52
N ALA A 270 6.43 2.85 -0.43
CA ALA A 270 7.67 2.26 0.03
C ALA A 270 8.08 1.04 -0.80
N ALA A 271 9.34 0.66 -0.72
CA ALA A 271 9.81 -0.61 -1.28
C ALA A 271 10.93 -1.21 -0.44
N ALA A 272 11.02 -2.55 -0.45
CA ALA A 272 12.09 -3.30 0.17
C ALA A 272 12.95 -3.96 -0.91
N CYS A 273 14.29 -3.89 -0.79
CA CYS A 273 15.21 -4.58 -1.68
C CYS A 273 15.20 -6.08 -1.38
N LEU A 274 14.65 -6.89 -2.29
CA LEU A 274 14.52 -8.33 -2.11
C LEU A 274 15.85 -9.08 -2.19
N ASN A 275 16.87 -8.47 -2.78
CA ASN A 275 18.22 -9.04 -2.85
C ASN A 275 18.91 -9.08 -1.50
N LEU A 276 18.47 -8.27 -0.53
CA LEU A 276 19.02 -8.30 0.82
C LEU A 276 18.55 -9.55 1.59
N PRO A 277 19.38 -10.11 2.48
CA PRO A 277 18.98 -11.16 3.39
C PRO A 277 17.76 -10.78 4.23
N LEU A 278 16.90 -11.77 4.54
CA LEU A 278 15.62 -11.54 5.23
C LEU A 278 15.77 -10.80 6.57
N GLU A 279 16.87 -11.06 7.29
CA GLU A 279 17.17 -10.48 8.61
C GLU A 279 17.39 -8.96 8.60
N ILE A 280 17.77 -8.43 7.42
CA ILE A 280 18.05 -6.99 7.27
C ILE A 280 17.17 -6.32 6.22
N ARG A 281 16.48 -7.08 5.38
CA ARG A 281 15.66 -6.60 4.23
C ARG A 281 14.62 -5.56 4.63
N TYR A 282 13.98 -5.75 5.77
CA TYR A 282 12.87 -4.90 6.25
C TYR A 282 13.29 -3.95 7.40
N LYS A 283 14.58 -3.82 7.67
CA LYS A 283 15.04 -2.81 8.62
C LYS A 283 14.81 -1.40 8.04
N PRO A 284 14.34 -0.44 8.86
CA PRO A 284 14.01 0.90 8.38
C PRO A 284 15.14 1.57 7.58
N GLU A 285 16.39 1.36 7.97
CA GLU A 285 17.57 1.91 7.30
C GLU A 285 17.80 1.35 5.89
N ASN A 286 17.24 0.18 5.58
CA ASN A 286 17.36 -0.48 4.28
C ASN A 286 16.10 -0.37 3.44
N MET A 287 15.04 0.26 3.95
CA MET A 287 13.78 0.45 3.25
C MET A 287 13.81 1.73 2.41
N TYR A 288 13.30 1.65 1.19
CA TYR A 288 13.03 2.81 0.36
C TYR A 288 11.70 3.43 0.73
N LEU A 289 11.70 4.62 1.30
CA LEU A 289 10.50 5.44 1.47
C LEU A 289 10.42 6.41 0.29
N ALA A 290 9.70 6.00 -0.77
CA ALA A 290 9.57 6.80 -1.98
C ALA A 290 8.88 8.14 -1.74
N GLY A 291 7.88 8.18 -0.86
CA GLY A 291 7.20 9.40 -0.50
C GLY A 291 6.05 9.21 0.47
N VAL A 292 5.64 10.31 1.08
CA VAL A 292 4.48 10.38 1.97
C VAL A 292 3.37 11.13 1.27
N ILE A 293 2.26 10.45 0.96
CA ILE A 293 1.07 11.03 0.33
C ILE A 293 0.38 11.93 1.37
N PRO A 294 0.28 13.24 1.13
CA PRO A 294 -0.22 14.17 2.12
C PRO A 294 -1.75 14.05 2.29
N GLY A 295 -2.20 14.02 3.55
CA GLY A 295 -3.61 14.07 3.93
C GLY A 295 -4.27 15.43 3.66
N PRO A 296 -5.39 15.76 4.34
CA PRO A 296 -6.11 14.91 5.27
C PRO A 296 -7.00 13.84 4.62
N LYS A 297 -7.34 14.00 3.34
CA LYS A 297 -8.19 13.07 2.59
C LYS A 297 -7.33 12.10 1.79
N GLU A 298 -7.70 10.84 1.85
CA GLU A 298 -7.14 9.82 0.99
C GLU A 298 -7.48 10.08 -0.49
N PRO A 299 -6.50 9.98 -1.42
CA PRO A 299 -6.78 10.11 -2.85
C PRO A 299 -7.75 9.02 -3.30
N ARG A 300 -8.68 9.38 -4.18
CA ARG A 300 -9.58 8.40 -4.82
C ARG A 300 -8.77 7.41 -5.65
N LEU A 301 -9.40 6.31 -6.06
CA LEU A 301 -8.73 5.24 -6.79
C LEU A 301 -7.82 5.77 -7.92
N THR A 302 -8.37 6.56 -8.85
CA THR A 302 -7.62 7.06 -10.02
C THR A 302 -6.62 8.17 -9.69
N GLU A 303 -6.82 8.88 -8.57
CA GLU A 303 -5.95 9.98 -8.14
C GLU A 303 -4.61 9.46 -7.58
N LEU A 304 -4.55 8.21 -7.10
CA LEU A 304 -3.30 7.58 -6.66
C LEU A 304 -2.26 7.56 -7.79
N ASN A 305 -2.69 7.45 -9.05
CA ASN A 305 -1.79 7.48 -10.19
C ASN A 305 -0.90 8.73 -10.25
N HIS A 306 -1.37 9.87 -9.77
CA HIS A 306 -0.58 11.10 -9.77
C HIS A 306 0.63 11.00 -8.84
N TYR A 307 0.47 10.33 -7.69
CA TYR A 307 1.56 10.09 -6.74
C TYR A 307 2.50 8.96 -7.20
N MET A 308 1.94 7.97 -7.92
CA MET A 308 2.73 6.86 -8.47
C MET A 308 3.63 7.28 -9.63
N ARG A 309 3.20 8.28 -10.43
CA ARG A 309 3.90 8.69 -11.64
C ARG A 309 5.39 8.98 -11.43
N PRO A 310 5.82 9.87 -10.51
CA PRO A 310 7.24 10.17 -10.34
C PRO A 310 8.06 8.97 -9.87
N VAL A 311 7.46 8.02 -9.16
CA VAL A 311 8.14 6.79 -8.74
C VAL A 311 8.29 5.82 -9.91
N VAL A 312 7.22 5.67 -10.70
CA VAL A 312 7.24 4.82 -11.90
C VAL A 312 8.18 5.36 -12.97
N ASP A 313 8.34 6.70 -13.08
CA ASP A 313 9.32 7.31 -13.99
C ASP A 313 10.73 6.79 -13.71
N GLN A 314 11.18 6.84 -12.45
CA GLN A 314 12.51 6.38 -12.04
C GLN A 314 12.70 4.87 -12.23
N LEU A 315 11.66 4.07 -11.96
CA LEU A 315 11.68 2.62 -12.18
C LEU A 315 11.72 2.26 -13.67
N SER A 316 11.02 3.02 -14.51
CA SER A 316 11.07 2.85 -15.97
C SER A 316 12.45 3.14 -16.52
N ASP A 317 13.08 4.24 -16.06
CA ASP A 317 14.46 4.61 -16.45
C ASP A 317 15.46 3.52 -16.02
N SER A 318 15.32 3.03 -14.79
CA SER A 318 16.16 1.95 -14.27
C SER A 318 16.00 0.64 -15.05
N TRP A 319 14.79 0.32 -15.51
CA TRP A 319 14.53 -0.88 -16.30
C TRP A 319 15.02 -0.76 -17.74
N GLU A 320 14.64 0.33 -18.43
CA GLU A 320 14.84 0.47 -19.87
C GLU A 320 16.29 0.80 -20.23
N ARG A 321 16.84 1.81 -19.56
CA ARG A 321 18.19 2.34 -19.84
C ARG A 321 19.24 1.80 -18.89
N GLY A 322 18.85 1.47 -17.67
CA GLY A 322 19.76 1.21 -16.57
C GLY A 322 20.34 2.51 -16.01
N VAL A 323 21.04 2.41 -14.90
CA VAL A 323 21.67 3.52 -14.20
C VAL A 323 23.13 3.19 -13.97
N ARG A 324 24.03 4.14 -14.30
CA ARG A 324 25.44 4.05 -13.99
C ARG A 324 25.74 4.85 -12.73
N PHE A 325 26.04 4.17 -11.65
CA PHE A 325 26.61 4.77 -10.45
C PHE A 325 28.07 5.11 -10.68
N THR A 326 28.48 6.34 -10.36
CA THR A 326 29.87 6.78 -10.58
C THR A 326 30.88 6.06 -9.69
N ARG A 327 30.41 5.56 -8.53
CA ARG A 327 31.17 4.75 -7.58
C ARG A 327 30.24 3.92 -6.72
N THR A 328 30.62 2.67 -6.44
CA THR A 328 30.02 1.83 -5.39
C THR A 328 31.13 1.31 -4.47
N ALA A 329 30.80 0.57 -3.43
CA ALA A 329 31.79 0.03 -2.50
C ALA A 329 32.75 -0.93 -3.19
N ASN A 330 32.26 -1.76 -4.11
CA ASN A 330 33.05 -2.74 -4.85
C ASN A 330 33.59 -2.21 -6.19
N HIS A 331 33.00 -1.13 -6.74
CA HIS A 331 33.34 -0.61 -8.06
C HIS A 331 33.71 0.88 -7.99
N PRO A 332 34.98 1.22 -7.66
CA PRO A 332 35.42 2.60 -7.49
C PRO A 332 35.39 3.42 -8.80
N ASN A 333 35.35 2.76 -9.96
CA ASN A 333 35.31 3.38 -11.30
C ASN A 333 33.92 3.37 -11.94
N GLY A 334 32.91 3.08 -11.15
CA GLY A 334 31.53 3.06 -11.59
C GLY A 334 30.99 1.66 -11.86
N HIS A 335 29.64 1.55 -11.72
CA HIS A 335 28.89 0.31 -11.81
C HIS A 335 27.54 0.55 -12.49
N ASP A 336 27.22 -0.27 -13.47
CA ASP A 336 25.94 -0.24 -14.14
C ASP A 336 24.94 -1.14 -13.41
N SER A 337 23.70 -0.70 -13.27
CA SER A 337 22.66 -1.50 -12.63
C SER A 337 21.28 -1.33 -13.28
N ARG A 338 20.41 -2.30 -13.06
CA ARG A 338 18.98 -2.24 -13.37
C ARG A 338 18.16 -2.70 -12.18
N SER A 339 16.99 -2.10 -12.06
CA SER A 339 16.06 -2.46 -10.98
C SER A 339 14.68 -2.74 -11.54
N ALA A 340 13.93 -3.62 -10.84
CA ALA A 340 12.56 -3.93 -11.17
C ALA A 340 11.73 -4.18 -9.90
N ILE A 341 10.42 -3.92 -9.97
CA ILE A 341 9.47 -4.41 -8.97
C ILE A 341 9.22 -5.89 -9.27
N ALA A 342 9.43 -6.76 -8.30
CA ALA A 342 9.09 -8.17 -8.42
C ALA A 342 7.64 -8.44 -7.96
N ASN A 343 7.19 -7.75 -6.94
CA ASN A 343 5.84 -7.89 -6.41
C ASN A 343 5.36 -6.60 -5.73
N ALA A 344 4.05 -6.51 -5.53
CA ALA A 344 3.41 -5.49 -4.71
C ALA A 344 2.68 -6.18 -3.55
N VAL A 345 3.10 -5.87 -2.32
CA VAL A 345 2.56 -6.43 -1.09
C VAL A 345 1.76 -5.34 -0.40
N CYS A 346 0.44 -5.42 -0.46
CA CYS A 346 -0.49 -4.47 0.15
C CYS A 346 -1.63 -5.23 0.80
N ASP A 347 -2.36 -4.57 1.71
CA ASP A 347 -3.67 -5.09 2.10
C ASP A 347 -4.59 -5.19 0.88
N LEU A 348 -5.66 -5.95 0.96
CA LEU A 348 -6.52 -6.20 -0.21
C LEU A 348 -7.14 -4.92 -0.81
N PRO A 349 -7.63 -3.95 -0.03
CA PRO A 349 -8.06 -2.65 -0.54
C PRO A 349 -6.93 -1.87 -1.23
N GLY A 350 -5.75 -1.80 -0.63
CA GLY A 350 -4.56 -1.12 -1.17
C GLY A 350 -4.06 -1.75 -2.47
N ALA A 351 -3.97 -3.09 -2.53
CA ALA A 351 -3.59 -3.82 -3.74
C ALA A 351 -4.53 -3.50 -4.91
N ARG A 352 -5.85 -3.45 -4.66
CA ARG A 352 -6.85 -3.10 -5.67
C ARG A 352 -6.77 -1.65 -6.09
N LYS A 353 -6.50 -0.76 -5.13
CA LYS A 353 -6.31 0.65 -5.40
C LYS A 353 -5.04 0.88 -6.22
N LEU A 354 -3.95 0.21 -5.90
CA LEU A 354 -2.69 0.27 -6.62
C LEU A 354 -2.84 -0.23 -8.07
N ASN A 355 -3.48 -1.38 -8.25
CA ASN A 355 -3.74 -1.96 -9.58
C ASN A 355 -4.94 -1.32 -10.31
N GLN A 356 -5.69 -0.43 -9.67
CA GLN A 356 -6.89 0.21 -10.24
C GLN A 356 -8.01 -0.79 -10.60
N SER A 357 -8.05 -1.93 -9.92
CA SER A 357 -9.06 -2.98 -10.12
C SER A 357 -10.33 -2.73 -9.30
N ALA A 358 -11.39 -3.43 -9.65
CA ALA A 358 -12.68 -3.35 -8.97
C ALA A 358 -12.58 -3.87 -7.54
N ASN A 359 -13.46 -3.38 -6.66
CA ASN A 359 -13.51 -3.76 -5.25
C ASN A 359 -13.81 -5.27 -5.08
N HIS A 360 -13.36 -5.86 -3.96
CA HIS A 360 -13.63 -7.26 -3.59
C HIS A 360 -15.13 -7.60 -3.51
N SER A 361 -15.98 -6.62 -3.29
CA SER A 361 -17.45 -6.79 -3.31
C SER A 361 -18.07 -6.70 -4.71
N SER A 362 -17.29 -6.50 -5.77
CA SER A 362 -17.77 -6.49 -7.16
C SER A 362 -17.87 -7.89 -7.74
N HIS A 363 -18.40 -8.01 -8.95
CA HIS A 363 -18.35 -9.28 -9.70
C HIS A 363 -16.93 -9.68 -10.09
N PHE A 364 -16.00 -8.72 -10.19
CA PHE A 364 -14.57 -8.91 -10.45
C PHE A 364 -13.79 -8.99 -9.14
N PHE A 365 -14.17 -9.90 -8.25
CA PHE A 365 -13.66 -9.97 -6.88
C PHE A 365 -12.26 -10.57 -6.77
N CYS A 366 -11.82 -11.41 -7.72
CA CYS A 366 -10.50 -12.00 -7.69
C CYS A 366 -9.49 -11.13 -8.44
N SER A 367 -8.31 -10.91 -7.88
CA SER A 367 -7.20 -10.18 -8.51
C SER A 367 -6.23 -11.08 -9.27
N CYS A 368 -6.28 -12.40 -9.04
CA CYS A 368 -5.33 -13.36 -9.59
C CYS A 368 -5.96 -14.22 -10.69
N CYS A 369 -7.13 -14.79 -10.43
CA CYS A 369 -7.75 -15.77 -11.33
C CYS A 369 -9.03 -15.24 -11.98
N ASN A 370 -9.51 -15.99 -12.97
CA ASN A 370 -10.70 -15.68 -13.75
C ASN A 370 -12.04 -15.94 -13.02
N CYS A 371 -12.02 -16.13 -11.70
CA CYS A 371 -13.24 -16.21 -10.89
C CYS A 371 -14.05 -14.93 -11.02
N PHE A 372 -15.26 -15.06 -11.47
CA PHE A 372 -16.16 -13.97 -11.78
C PHE A 372 -17.55 -14.23 -11.23
N HIS A 373 -18.24 -13.19 -10.82
CA HIS A 373 -19.58 -13.15 -10.27
C HIS A 373 -19.70 -13.64 -8.82
N ARG A 374 -20.38 -12.85 -7.99
CA ARG A 374 -20.53 -13.11 -6.53
C ARG A 374 -21.14 -14.47 -6.20
N SER A 375 -21.97 -15.02 -7.09
CA SER A 375 -22.56 -16.36 -6.89
C SER A 375 -21.52 -17.48 -6.90
N THR A 376 -20.27 -17.19 -7.27
CA THR A 376 -19.17 -18.16 -7.25
C THR A 376 -18.34 -18.09 -5.97
N TYR A 377 -18.72 -17.26 -4.99
CA TYR A 377 -18.07 -17.27 -3.68
C TYR A 377 -18.21 -18.67 -3.03
N GLY A 378 -17.12 -19.13 -2.45
CA GLY A 378 -17.08 -20.46 -1.82
C GLY A 378 -16.85 -21.63 -2.78
N ARG A 379 -16.55 -21.38 -4.07
CA ARG A 379 -16.09 -22.46 -4.96
C ARG A 379 -14.80 -23.08 -4.42
N THR A 380 -14.72 -24.40 -4.52
CA THR A 380 -13.56 -25.20 -4.06
C THR A 380 -12.86 -25.93 -5.19
N ASP A 381 -13.31 -25.76 -6.45
CA ASP A 381 -12.76 -26.40 -7.65
C ASP A 381 -11.55 -25.63 -8.20
N TYR A 382 -10.56 -25.38 -7.33
CA TYR A 382 -9.40 -24.53 -7.60
C TYR A 382 -8.55 -25.00 -8.78
N GLU A 383 -8.59 -26.29 -9.15
CA GLU A 383 -7.92 -26.82 -10.33
C GLU A 383 -8.42 -26.20 -11.65
N ARG A 384 -9.60 -25.60 -11.63
CA ARG A 384 -10.21 -24.91 -12.78
C ARG A 384 -9.99 -23.41 -12.78
N TRP A 385 -9.30 -22.88 -11.76
CA TRP A 385 -9.06 -21.46 -11.66
C TRP A 385 -7.80 -21.09 -12.47
N CYS A 386 -8.03 -20.48 -13.64
CA CYS A 386 -6.94 -19.99 -14.47
C CYS A 386 -6.55 -18.57 -14.06
N LEU A 387 -5.27 -18.23 -14.15
CA LEU A 387 -4.82 -16.84 -13.99
C LEU A 387 -5.52 -15.95 -15.03
N GLN A 388 -5.76 -14.70 -14.64
CA GLN A 388 -6.26 -13.69 -15.58
C GLN A 388 -5.20 -13.45 -16.67
N ASP A 389 -5.67 -13.19 -17.90
CA ASP A 389 -4.80 -12.85 -19.03
C ASP A 389 -4.26 -11.42 -18.86
N ARG A 390 -2.96 -11.30 -18.63
CA ARG A 390 -2.24 -10.03 -18.52
C ARG A 390 -2.46 -9.12 -19.73
N SER A 391 -2.42 -9.68 -20.95
CA SER A 391 -2.56 -8.91 -22.20
C SER A 391 -3.97 -8.35 -22.33
N LEU A 392 -4.98 -9.11 -21.95
CA LEU A 392 -6.38 -8.67 -21.93
C LEU A 392 -6.60 -7.59 -20.86
N LEU A 393 -6.04 -7.77 -19.65
CA LEU A 393 -6.11 -6.75 -18.59
C LEU A 393 -5.48 -5.43 -19.04
N ARG A 394 -4.30 -5.47 -19.64
CA ARG A 394 -3.62 -4.30 -20.18
C ARG A 394 -4.45 -3.60 -21.25
N LYS A 395 -4.95 -4.37 -22.22
CA LYS A 395 -5.82 -3.85 -23.30
C LYS A 395 -7.04 -3.11 -22.74
N ASN A 396 -7.71 -3.70 -21.75
CA ASN A 396 -8.89 -3.11 -21.12
C ASN A 396 -8.53 -1.85 -20.30
N ALA A 397 -7.41 -1.85 -19.58
CA ALA A 397 -6.91 -0.68 -18.86
C ALA A 397 -6.54 0.47 -19.82
N GLU A 398 -5.93 0.18 -20.97
CA GLU A 398 -5.61 1.15 -22.00
C GLU A 398 -6.87 1.70 -22.67
N ALA A 399 -7.86 0.85 -22.95
CA ALA A 399 -9.15 1.29 -23.48
C ALA A 399 -9.84 2.27 -22.52
N TRP A 400 -9.83 1.95 -21.20
CA TRP A 400 -10.35 2.86 -20.18
C TRP A 400 -9.59 4.19 -20.13
N LYS A 401 -8.25 4.17 -20.20
CA LYS A 401 -7.42 5.37 -20.21
C LYS A 401 -7.75 6.31 -21.36
N ASN A 402 -7.96 5.72 -22.55
CA ASN A 402 -8.15 6.45 -23.80
C ASN A 402 -9.61 6.89 -24.04
N ALA A 403 -10.56 6.44 -23.22
CA ALA A 403 -11.95 6.85 -23.33
C ALA A 403 -12.11 8.33 -22.99
N SER A 404 -12.82 9.06 -23.87
CA SER A 404 -12.93 10.52 -23.81
C SER A 404 -13.95 11.01 -22.81
N THR A 405 -15.04 10.26 -22.59
CA THR A 405 -16.12 10.67 -21.71
C THR A 405 -16.14 9.88 -20.40
N ARG A 406 -16.76 10.47 -19.38
CA ARG A 406 -17.00 9.78 -18.11
C ARG A 406 -17.85 8.53 -18.31
N LYS A 407 -18.89 8.63 -19.12
CA LYS A 407 -19.79 7.51 -19.38
C LYS A 407 -19.05 6.32 -19.98
N ASP A 408 -18.24 6.54 -21.03
CA ASP A 408 -17.46 5.46 -21.65
C ASP A 408 -16.50 4.80 -20.66
N ARG A 409 -15.88 5.58 -19.76
CA ARG A 409 -15.02 5.06 -18.69
C ARG A 409 -15.80 4.22 -17.69
N ASP A 410 -16.98 4.67 -17.27
CA ASP A 410 -17.83 3.95 -16.35
C ASP A 410 -18.35 2.65 -16.98
N ASP A 411 -18.74 2.68 -18.26
CA ASP A 411 -19.19 1.50 -19.02
C ASP A 411 -18.06 0.47 -19.20
N LEU A 412 -16.85 0.91 -19.56
CA LEU A 412 -15.68 0.04 -19.69
C LEU A 412 -15.28 -0.57 -18.33
N PHE A 413 -15.35 0.21 -17.25
CA PHE A 413 -15.07 -0.31 -15.93
C PHE A 413 -16.12 -1.31 -15.46
N ALA A 414 -17.39 -1.06 -15.72
CA ALA A 414 -18.48 -2.00 -15.43
C ALA A 414 -18.32 -3.33 -16.19
N ALA A 415 -17.85 -3.25 -17.45
CA ALA A 415 -17.63 -4.42 -18.30
C ALA A 415 -16.39 -5.25 -17.92
N HIS A 416 -15.32 -4.62 -17.45
CA HIS A 416 -14.01 -5.26 -17.32
C HIS A 416 -13.40 -5.22 -15.91
N GLY A 417 -13.93 -4.42 -14.99
CA GLY A 417 -13.49 -4.33 -13.61
C GLY A 417 -12.09 -3.73 -13.41
N ILE A 418 -11.53 -3.07 -14.44
CA ILE A 418 -10.17 -2.50 -14.37
C ILE A 418 -10.13 -1.10 -14.97
N ARG A 419 -9.28 -0.24 -14.39
CA ARG A 419 -8.90 1.10 -14.88
C ARG A 419 -7.41 1.13 -15.18
N TRP A 420 -6.93 2.26 -15.66
CA TRP A 420 -5.50 2.48 -15.87
C TRP A 420 -4.77 2.67 -14.54
N SER A 421 -3.70 1.90 -14.31
CA SER A 421 -2.66 2.14 -13.30
C SER A 421 -1.38 2.61 -13.97
N GLU A 422 -0.64 3.55 -13.36
CA GLU A 422 0.69 3.94 -13.85
C GLU A 422 1.67 2.76 -13.89
N LEU A 423 1.46 1.72 -13.11
CA LEU A 423 2.28 0.49 -13.16
C LEU A 423 2.25 -0.20 -14.53
N TRP A 424 1.20 0.00 -15.35
CA TRP A 424 1.18 -0.52 -16.71
C TRP A 424 2.24 0.10 -17.65
N ARG A 425 2.89 1.18 -17.23
CA ARG A 425 4.05 1.74 -17.95
C ARG A 425 5.28 0.86 -17.82
N LEU A 426 5.37 0.05 -16.76
CA LEU A 426 6.41 -0.96 -16.60
C LEU A 426 6.12 -2.14 -17.53
N PRO A 427 7.00 -2.44 -18.53
CA PRO A 427 6.69 -3.44 -19.55
C PRO A 427 6.49 -4.84 -19.00
N TYR A 428 7.05 -5.11 -17.83
CA TYR A 428 7.02 -6.40 -17.16
C TYR A 428 5.86 -6.55 -16.14
N TRP A 429 5.09 -5.48 -15.85
CA TRP A 429 4.02 -5.53 -14.87
C TRP A 429 2.97 -6.60 -15.20
N ASP A 430 2.77 -7.52 -14.28
CA ASP A 430 1.85 -8.67 -14.40
C ASP A 430 1.02 -8.81 -13.10
N PRO A 431 -0.11 -8.08 -12.98
CA PRO A 431 -0.89 -8.08 -11.75
C PRO A 431 -1.29 -9.45 -11.21
N PRO A 432 -1.76 -10.42 -12.02
CA PRO A 432 -2.10 -11.76 -11.57
C PRO A 432 -0.97 -12.51 -10.84
N ARG A 433 0.28 -12.18 -11.16
CA ARG A 433 1.47 -12.83 -10.57
C ARG A 433 2.19 -11.95 -9.55
N MET A 434 2.07 -10.63 -9.67
CA MET A 434 2.86 -9.67 -8.90
C MET A 434 2.09 -9.03 -7.74
N LEU A 435 0.74 -9.05 -7.75
CA LEU A 435 -0.04 -8.66 -6.58
C LEU A 435 -0.07 -9.81 -5.59
N VAL A 436 0.65 -9.65 -4.48
CA VAL A 436 0.81 -10.70 -3.47
C VAL A 436 -0.15 -10.44 -2.32
N VAL A 437 -0.73 -11.52 -1.83
CA VAL A 437 -1.58 -11.47 -0.63
C VAL A 437 -0.71 -11.10 0.58
N ASP A 438 -1.06 -10.02 1.27
CA ASP A 438 -0.47 -9.71 2.56
C ASP A 438 -0.91 -10.74 3.60
N SER A 439 0.03 -11.59 4.00
CA SER A 439 -0.24 -12.68 4.94
C SER A 439 -0.61 -12.17 6.34
N MET A 440 -0.13 -11.00 6.76
CA MET A 440 -0.48 -10.42 8.06
C MET A 440 -1.97 -10.06 8.09
N HIS A 441 -2.46 -9.26 7.15
CA HIS A 441 -3.87 -8.84 7.11
C HIS A 441 -4.80 -9.99 6.70
N CYS A 442 -4.43 -10.79 5.70
CA CYS A 442 -5.31 -11.83 5.17
C CYS A 442 -5.34 -13.08 6.05
N LEU A 443 -4.17 -13.61 6.45
CA LEU A 443 -4.08 -14.86 7.20
C LEU A 443 -4.17 -14.62 8.70
N LEU A 444 -3.30 -13.79 9.27
CA LEU A 444 -3.19 -13.66 10.73
C LEU A 444 -4.32 -12.83 11.31
N GLU A 445 -4.55 -11.61 10.83
CA GLU A 445 -5.61 -10.74 11.32
C GLU A 445 -7.00 -11.10 10.78
N GLY A 446 -7.06 -11.66 9.59
CA GLY A 446 -8.29 -12.13 8.96
C GLY A 446 -8.63 -13.55 9.39
N LEU A 447 -8.11 -14.54 8.68
CA LEU A 447 -8.54 -15.93 8.77
C LEU A 447 -8.26 -16.58 10.14
N VAL A 448 -7.02 -16.43 10.64
CA VAL A 448 -6.61 -17.02 11.94
C VAL A 448 -7.41 -16.40 13.08
N LYS A 449 -7.47 -15.06 13.13
CA LYS A 449 -8.24 -14.34 14.14
C LYS A 449 -9.72 -14.73 14.12
N PHE A 450 -10.32 -14.82 12.93
CA PHE A 450 -11.68 -15.28 12.77
C PHE A 450 -11.85 -16.72 13.30
N HIS A 451 -10.97 -17.63 12.89
CA HIS A 451 -11.03 -19.03 13.30
C HIS A 451 -10.94 -19.17 14.83
N PHE A 452 -9.95 -18.53 15.46
CA PHE A 452 -9.78 -18.64 16.91
C PHE A 452 -10.91 -17.94 17.70
N ARG A 453 -11.35 -16.77 17.28
CA ARG A 453 -12.38 -16.01 18.02
C ARG A 453 -13.79 -16.49 17.76
N GLU A 454 -14.14 -16.70 16.47
CA GLU A 454 -15.52 -16.93 16.08
C GLU A 454 -15.86 -18.42 15.96
N VAL A 455 -14.93 -19.24 15.44
CA VAL A 455 -15.16 -20.67 15.30
C VAL A 455 -14.84 -21.41 16.59
N LEU A 456 -13.62 -21.26 17.11
CA LEU A 456 -13.17 -21.99 18.32
C LEU A 456 -13.59 -21.30 19.61
N LYS A 457 -14.14 -20.08 19.57
CA LYS A 457 -14.56 -19.29 20.73
C LYS A 457 -13.45 -19.07 21.78
N LEU A 458 -12.18 -19.11 21.38
CA LEU A 458 -11.05 -18.88 22.25
C LEU A 458 -10.87 -17.35 22.44
N THR A 459 -11.61 -16.75 23.37
CA THR A 459 -11.45 -15.36 23.79
C THR A 459 -10.71 -15.31 25.12
N ASN A 460 -9.84 -14.31 25.31
CA ASN A 460 -9.25 -14.06 26.62
C ASN A 460 -10.37 -13.73 27.61
N ALA A 461 -10.52 -14.55 28.64
CA ALA A 461 -11.55 -14.39 29.67
C ALA A 461 -11.40 -13.09 30.50
N ASP A 462 -10.26 -12.41 30.42
CA ASP A 462 -9.90 -11.27 31.25
C ASP A 462 -10.17 -9.89 30.63
N ALA A 463 -10.77 -9.80 29.46
CA ALA A 463 -11.15 -8.50 28.90
C ALA A 463 -12.52 -8.09 29.41
N GLU A 464 -12.57 -7.21 30.39
CA GLU A 464 -13.78 -6.50 30.86
C GLU A 464 -14.49 -5.63 29.79
N SER A 465 -14.03 -5.61 28.56
CA SER A 465 -14.75 -5.05 27.43
C SER A 465 -15.71 -6.10 26.87
N LYS A 466 -17.02 -5.89 27.09
CA LYS A 466 -18.06 -6.62 26.34
C LYS A 466 -17.61 -6.67 24.87
N PRO A 467 -17.43 -7.87 24.29
CA PRO A 467 -17.07 -7.96 22.87
C PRO A 467 -18.15 -7.20 22.11
N LYS A 468 -17.77 -6.17 21.36
CA LYS A 468 -18.63 -5.74 20.25
C LYS A 468 -18.76 -6.97 19.38
N ILE A 469 -19.94 -7.56 19.36
CA ILE A 469 -20.30 -8.59 18.41
C ILE A 469 -20.16 -7.90 17.04
N VAL A 470 -18.99 -8.02 16.44
CA VAL A 470 -18.84 -7.77 15.01
C VAL A 470 -19.66 -8.88 14.40
N ASN A 471 -20.76 -8.55 13.75
CA ASN A 471 -21.56 -9.50 12.98
C ASN A 471 -20.66 -10.11 11.90
N ALA A 472 -19.94 -11.16 12.25
CA ALA A 472 -18.92 -11.80 11.40
C ALA A 472 -19.54 -12.71 10.34
N PHE A 473 -20.85 -12.90 10.37
CA PHE A 473 -21.63 -13.53 9.33
C PHE A 473 -22.82 -12.63 8.99
N GLU A 474 -22.67 -11.75 8.02
CA GLU A 474 -23.81 -11.38 7.21
C GLU A 474 -24.17 -12.60 6.36
N TYR A 475 -24.97 -13.53 6.93
CA TYR A 475 -25.64 -14.52 6.11
C TYR A 475 -26.53 -13.76 5.14
N THR A 476 -26.12 -13.75 3.88
CA THR A 476 -26.89 -13.08 2.85
C THR A 476 -28.08 -13.97 2.52
N PHE A 477 -29.23 -13.65 3.11
CA PHE A 477 -30.46 -14.36 2.80
C PHE A 477 -30.70 -14.32 1.28
N PRO A 478 -31.07 -15.46 0.66
CA PRO A 478 -31.32 -15.51 -0.77
C PRO A 478 -32.34 -14.45 -1.19
N ALA A 479 -32.13 -13.88 -2.37
CA ALA A 479 -33.11 -12.95 -2.94
C ALA A 479 -34.45 -13.66 -3.18
N PRO A 480 -35.60 -12.96 -3.02
CA PRO A 480 -36.89 -13.54 -3.26
C PRO A 480 -37.00 -14.17 -4.66
N THR A 481 -37.51 -15.39 -4.72
CA THR A 481 -37.78 -16.07 -5.99
C THR A 481 -39.16 -15.71 -6.51
N SER A 482 -39.36 -15.83 -7.83
CA SER A 482 -40.69 -15.58 -8.46
C SER A 482 -41.81 -16.53 -7.97
N THR A 483 -41.45 -17.59 -7.24
CA THR A 483 -42.38 -18.59 -6.69
C THR A 483 -42.82 -18.30 -5.27
N GLN A 484 -42.33 -17.22 -4.63
CA GLN A 484 -42.75 -16.86 -3.27
C GLN A 484 -44.22 -16.39 -3.23
N ARG A 485 -44.96 -16.90 -2.28
CA ARG A 485 -46.39 -16.58 -2.10
C ARG A 485 -46.61 -15.22 -1.45
N VAL A 486 -45.67 -14.80 -0.64
CA VAL A 486 -45.69 -13.51 0.06
C VAL A 486 -44.64 -12.60 -0.54
N THR A 487 -45.08 -11.46 -1.08
CA THR A 487 -44.20 -10.46 -1.70
C THR A 487 -44.11 -9.21 -0.83
N LEU A 488 -42.97 -8.53 -0.87
CA LEU A 488 -42.75 -7.28 -0.13
C LEU A 488 -43.79 -6.20 -0.45
N ALA A 489 -44.30 -6.15 -1.67
CA ALA A 489 -45.29 -5.19 -2.11
C ALA A 489 -46.66 -5.32 -1.41
N ARG A 490 -46.90 -6.44 -0.71
CA ARG A 490 -48.16 -6.70 0.05
C ARG A 490 -47.98 -6.61 1.56
N MET A 491 -46.80 -6.20 2.02
CA MET A 491 -46.50 -6.06 3.45
C MET A 491 -46.65 -4.62 3.93
N SER A 492 -47.11 -4.47 5.15
CA SER A 492 -47.05 -3.18 5.83
C SER A 492 -45.59 -2.83 6.22
N GLU A 493 -45.34 -1.55 6.49
CA GLU A 493 -44.04 -1.06 6.92
C GLU A 493 -43.52 -1.76 8.20
N VAL A 494 -44.46 -2.08 9.11
CA VAL A 494 -44.19 -2.83 10.34
C VAL A 494 -43.76 -4.26 10.03
N GLU A 495 -44.41 -4.93 9.07
CA GLU A 495 -44.05 -6.28 8.65
C GLU A 495 -42.72 -6.31 7.93
N MET A 496 -42.37 -5.32 7.11
CA MET A 496 -41.04 -5.21 6.46
C MET A 496 -39.92 -5.07 7.49
N LYS A 497 -40.10 -4.27 8.55
CA LYS A 497 -39.14 -4.19 9.66
C LYS A 497 -38.97 -5.51 10.40
N GLN A 498 -40.01 -6.34 10.48
CA GLN A 498 -39.91 -7.65 11.12
C GLN A 498 -39.10 -8.66 10.33
N ILE A 499 -38.93 -8.52 9.02
CA ILE A 499 -38.06 -9.39 8.21
C ILE A 499 -36.62 -9.34 8.73
N SER A 500 -36.03 -8.15 8.83
CA SER A 500 -34.68 -7.98 9.38
C SER A 500 -34.57 -8.47 10.83
N GLN A 501 -35.59 -8.29 11.63
CA GLN A 501 -35.62 -8.80 13.00
C GLN A 501 -35.67 -10.33 13.08
N ILE A 502 -36.40 -10.99 12.17
CA ILE A 502 -36.43 -12.46 12.05
C ILE A 502 -35.05 -12.95 11.57
N GLN A 503 -34.52 -12.35 10.53
CA GLN A 503 -33.19 -12.69 10.01
C GLN A 503 -32.12 -12.58 11.10
N ASN A 504 -32.12 -11.50 11.87
CA ASN A 504 -31.19 -11.32 12.99
C ASN A 504 -31.36 -12.38 14.09
N LEU A 505 -32.61 -12.81 14.37
CA LEU A 505 -32.85 -13.89 15.33
C LEU A 505 -32.32 -15.25 14.86
N LEU A 506 -32.34 -15.51 13.54
CA LEU A 506 -31.88 -16.78 12.97
C LEU A 506 -30.34 -16.88 12.90
N VAL A 507 -29.65 -15.75 12.78
CA VAL A 507 -28.17 -15.71 12.73
C VAL A 507 -27.56 -15.32 14.08
N ALA A 508 -28.38 -15.02 15.09
CA ALA A 508 -27.86 -14.76 16.43
C ALA A 508 -27.23 -16.05 17.00
N PRO A 509 -26.02 -15.98 17.60
CA PRO A 509 -25.43 -17.14 18.21
C PRO A 509 -26.34 -17.69 19.31
N LEU A 510 -26.68 -18.97 19.20
CA LEU A 510 -27.40 -19.68 20.25
C LEU A 510 -26.44 -19.88 21.43
N SER A 511 -26.92 -19.70 22.65
CA SER A 511 -26.08 -19.92 23.85
C SER A 511 -25.67 -21.39 24.01
N ASP A 512 -26.51 -22.30 23.53
CA ASP A 512 -26.33 -23.74 23.44
C ASP A 512 -27.38 -24.34 22.48
N ASN A 513 -27.27 -25.60 22.13
CA ASN A 513 -28.28 -26.34 21.35
C ASN A 513 -29.31 -27.06 22.22
N SER A 514 -29.54 -26.60 23.45
CA SER A 514 -30.50 -27.21 24.34
C SER A 514 -31.95 -27.07 23.83
N ALA A 515 -32.81 -27.99 24.23
CA ALA A 515 -34.25 -27.93 23.92
C ALA A 515 -34.89 -26.65 24.46
N GLU A 516 -34.34 -26.06 25.52
CA GLU A 516 -34.77 -24.79 26.10
C GLU A 516 -34.44 -23.60 25.18
N THR A 517 -33.24 -23.56 24.63
CA THR A 517 -32.79 -22.54 23.67
C THR A 517 -33.61 -22.59 22.40
N HIS A 518 -33.85 -23.80 21.87
CA HIS A 518 -34.73 -23.99 20.70
C HIS A 518 -36.17 -23.54 20.99
N THR A 519 -36.70 -23.89 22.14
CA THR A 519 -38.06 -23.46 22.57
C THR A 519 -38.13 -21.93 22.72
N SER A 520 -37.10 -21.32 23.25
CA SER A 520 -36.96 -19.85 23.38
C SER A 520 -36.97 -19.17 22.01
N LEU A 521 -36.20 -19.68 21.05
CA LEU A 521 -36.15 -19.18 19.66
C LEU A 521 -37.55 -19.30 19.00
N VAL A 522 -38.24 -20.43 19.11
CA VAL A 522 -39.58 -20.61 18.58
C VAL A 522 -40.53 -19.54 19.15
N LYS A 523 -40.53 -19.35 20.49
CA LYS A 523 -41.36 -18.32 21.15
C LYS A 523 -41.02 -16.90 20.66
N ALA A 524 -39.75 -16.59 20.42
CA ALA A 524 -39.32 -15.28 19.90
C ALA A 524 -39.83 -15.05 18.47
N LEU A 525 -39.77 -16.08 17.62
CA LEU A 525 -40.29 -16.05 16.25
C LEU A 525 -41.83 -15.96 16.23
N GLU A 526 -42.55 -16.67 17.12
CA GLU A 526 -44.00 -16.62 17.24
C GLU A 526 -44.55 -15.23 17.62
N ARG A 527 -43.74 -14.35 18.17
CA ARG A 527 -44.13 -12.95 18.44
C ARG A 527 -44.21 -12.10 17.17
N ARG A 528 -43.73 -12.59 16.04
CA ARG A 528 -43.72 -11.88 14.74
C ARG A 528 -45.01 -12.17 13.96
N ASN A 529 -45.30 -11.33 12.97
CA ASN A 529 -46.44 -11.54 12.08
C ASN A 529 -46.22 -12.74 11.16
N LYS A 530 -47.32 -13.32 10.65
CA LYS A 530 -47.24 -14.53 9.80
C LYS A 530 -46.51 -14.26 8.46
N ASN A 531 -46.82 -13.14 7.78
CA ASN A 531 -46.27 -12.84 6.46
C ASN A 531 -44.74 -12.70 6.46
N PRO A 532 -44.08 -11.97 7.39
CA PRO A 532 -42.64 -11.94 7.51
C PRO A 532 -42.01 -13.33 7.75
N LEU A 533 -42.61 -14.18 8.59
CA LEU A 533 -42.12 -15.54 8.83
C LEU A 533 -42.17 -16.39 7.55
N VAL A 534 -43.30 -16.34 6.83
CA VAL A 534 -43.47 -17.04 5.54
C VAL A 534 -42.44 -16.57 4.55
N TYR A 535 -42.26 -15.25 4.41
CA TYR A 535 -41.33 -14.66 3.49
C TYR A 535 -39.89 -15.14 3.73
N VAL A 536 -39.41 -15.09 4.98
CA VAL A 536 -38.06 -15.52 5.32
C VAL A 536 -37.90 -17.04 5.14
N ALA A 537 -38.89 -17.83 5.55
CA ALA A 537 -38.83 -19.28 5.39
C ALA A 537 -38.81 -19.69 3.91
N GLU A 538 -39.66 -19.10 3.07
CA GLU A 538 -39.70 -19.38 1.64
C GLU A 538 -38.41 -18.91 0.93
N SER A 539 -37.76 -17.82 1.36
CA SER A 539 -36.46 -17.41 0.85
C SER A 539 -35.35 -18.40 1.16
N LEU A 540 -35.47 -19.16 2.24
CA LEU A 540 -34.57 -20.24 2.64
C LEU A 540 -34.96 -21.61 2.03
N GLY A 541 -35.97 -21.65 1.16
CA GLY A 541 -36.50 -22.89 0.59
C GLY A 541 -37.22 -23.80 1.57
N LEU A 542 -37.65 -23.28 2.74
CA LEU A 542 -38.29 -24.03 3.77
C LEU A 542 -39.79 -24.11 3.54
N SER A 543 -40.36 -25.29 3.81
CA SER A 543 -41.78 -25.51 3.88
C SER A 543 -42.10 -26.32 5.15
N PRO A 544 -43.13 -25.95 5.91
CA PRO A 544 -43.53 -26.74 7.06
C PRO A 544 -44.05 -28.12 6.60
N ASP A 545 -43.36 -29.18 7.05
CA ASP A 545 -43.67 -30.60 6.85
C ASP A 545 -43.99 -31.11 5.44
N HIS A 546 -43.01 -31.80 4.86
CA HIS A 546 -43.18 -32.61 3.65
C HIS A 546 -44.04 -33.87 3.85
N GLN A 547 -44.48 -34.19 5.08
CA GLN A 547 -45.19 -35.44 5.39
C GLN A 547 -46.72 -35.27 5.58
N SER A 548 -47.26 -34.07 5.57
CA SER A 548 -48.72 -33.91 5.70
C SER A 548 -49.34 -33.54 4.35
N SER A 549 -50.43 -34.24 4.02
CA SER A 549 -51.32 -33.99 2.86
C SER A 549 -52.09 -32.65 2.97
N ARG A 550 -51.67 -31.73 3.84
CA ARG A 550 -52.34 -30.42 4.07
C ARG A 550 -51.91 -29.39 3.05
N GLN A 551 -52.87 -28.63 2.55
CA GLN A 551 -52.55 -27.50 1.67
C GLN A 551 -51.71 -26.45 2.38
N PRO A 552 -50.73 -25.83 1.72
CA PRO A 552 -49.83 -24.83 2.30
C PRO A 552 -50.51 -23.60 2.92
N SER A 553 -51.70 -23.27 2.50
CA SER A 553 -52.53 -22.19 3.07
C SER A 553 -53.05 -22.46 4.49
N SER A 554 -53.05 -23.72 4.94
CA SER A 554 -53.52 -24.13 6.26
C SER A 554 -52.47 -24.03 7.37
N PHE A 555 -51.20 -23.76 7.06
CA PHE A 555 -50.15 -23.65 8.06
C PHE A 555 -50.30 -22.38 8.89
N THR A 556 -50.25 -22.55 10.20
CA THR A 556 -50.31 -21.46 11.16
C THR A 556 -48.95 -20.80 11.33
N LYS A 557 -48.89 -19.66 11.97
CA LYS A 557 -47.66 -18.94 12.33
C LYS A 557 -46.66 -19.84 13.10
N VAL A 558 -47.18 -20.68 13.98
CA VAL A 558 -46.36 -21.61 14.79
C VAL A 558 -45.61 -22.62 13.93
N HIS A 559 -46.21 -23.14 12.86
CA HIS A 559 -45.53 -24.08 11.96
C HIS A 559 -44.33 -23.43 11.26
N TRP A 560 -44.48 -22.20 10.78
CA TRP A 560 -43.41 -21.46 10.14
C TRP A 560 -42.27 -21.09 11.12
N ALA A 561 -42.62 -20.71 12.35
CA ALA A 561 -41.63 -20.42 13.40
C ALA A 561 -40.79 -21.68 13.75
N ARG A 562 -41.45 -22.85 13.85
CA ARG A 562 -40.76 -24.13 14.09
C ARG A 562 -39.86 -24.54 12.94
N SER A 563 -40.28 -24.38 11.68
CA SER A 563 -39.45 -24.66 10.51
C SER A 563 -38.20 -23.79 10.47
N LEU A 564 -38.33 -22.51 10.79
CA LEU A 564 -37.20 -21.59 10.88
C LEU A 564 -36.25 -21.95 12.03
N ALA A 565 -36.75 -22.30 13.19
CA ALA A 565 -35.94 -22.74 14.32
C ALA A 565 -35.23 -24.06 14.05
N ALA A 566 -35.89 -25.03 13.41
CA ALA A 566 -35.27 -26.29 12.99
C ALA A 566 -34.15 -26.08 11.95
N TRP A 567 -34.30 -25.10 11.05
CA TRP A 567 -33.26 -24.74 10.10
C TRP A 567 -31.99 -24.24 10.81
N VAL A 568 -32.11 -23.42 11.86
CA VAL A 568 -30.98 -22.97 12.68
C VAL A 568 -30.27 -24.16 13.33
N SER A 569 -31.00 -25.11 13.91
CA SER A 569 -30.41 -26.31 14.53
C SER A 569 -29.67 -27.18 13.53
N ASN A 570 -30.08 -27.22 12.26
CA ASN A 570 -29.41 -27.97 11.21
C ASN A 570 -28.16 -27.26 10.68
N LEU A 571 -28.08 -25.93 10.77
CA LEU A 571 -26.90 -25.17 10.40
C LEU A 571 -25.78 -25.29 11.44
N PHE A 572 -26.14 -25.50 12.70
CA PHE A 572 -25.20 -25.64 13.82
C PHE A 572 -25.46 -26.97 14.54
N PRO A 573 -25.11 -28.11 13.90
CA PRO A 573 -25.19 -29.40 14.57
C PRO A 573 -24.23 -29.42 15.77
N ASP A 574 -24.60 -30.12 16.85
CA ASP A 574 -23.73 -30.30 18.00
C ASP A 574 -22.37 -30.84 17.52
N PRO A 575 -21.26 -30.33 18.07
CA PRO A 575 -19.95 -30.87 17.75
C PRO A 575 -19.93 -32.36 18.13
N PRO A 576 -19.35 -33.23 17.29
CA PRO A 576 -19.28 -34.66 17.60
C PRO A 576 -18.54 -34.83 18.94
N THR A 577 -19.20 -35.48 19.89
CA THR A 577 -18.60 -35.90 21.15
C THR A 577 -17.52 -36.93 20.84
N TYR A 578 -16.28 -36.48 20.74
CA TYR A 578 -15.12 -37.35 20.76
C TYR A 578 -14.86 -37.74 22.21
N TYR A 579 -15.07 -39.03 22.50
CA TYR A 579 -14.54 -39.70 23.68
C TYR A 579 -13.03 -39.93 23.52
#